data_5136bcf18b4fd8e33e93156d7bebed09
#
_entry.id   5136bcf18b4fd8e33e93156d7bebed09
#
_cell.length_a   1.000
_cell.length_b   1.000
_cell.length_c   1.000
_cell.angle_alpha   90.00
_cell.angle_beta   90.00
_cell.angle_gamma   90.00
#
_symmetry.space_group_name_H-M   'P 1'
#
loop_
_entity.id
_entity.type
_entity.pdbx_description
1 polymer ?
#
loop_
_entity_poly.entity_id
_entity_poly.type
_entity_poly.pdbx_seq_one_letter_code
_entity_poly.pdbx_strand_id
1 'polypeptide(L)'
;GRVDRATLAALNIPAEARLAQLRVNLQRLRDLLAMKLEDRYILVNAASFELEAVEKHEVEMRNRVIVGKPDRQTPVVRATIRALNFFPYWRVPESVANLDLIPRLLKEPGYLQHEQIRVLTGSFNGPEVDATAIDWRNSDTSKLRFRQDPGPQNALGLVRIDMPNEHGVYMHDTP
;
A
#
# COMPACT_ATOMS: atom_id res chain seq x y z
N GLY A 1 31.04 -6.14 4.43
CA GLY A 1 29.84 -6.97 4.37
C GLY A 1 30.25 -8.45 4.31
N ARG A 2 29.37 -9.32 4.76
CA ARG A 2 29.60 -10.79 4.73
C ARG A 2 28.87 -11.38 3.54
N VAL A 3 29.53 -12.25 2.78
CA VAL A 3 28.88 -13.00 1.70
C VAL A 3 28.09 -14.16 2.34
N ASP A 4 26.79 -14.11 2.22
CA ASP A 4 25.87 -15.13 2.72
C ASP A 4 25.28 -15.99 1.58
N ARG A 5 24.41 -16.96 1.92
CA ARG A 5 23.76 -17.83 0.94
C ARG A 5 22.90 -17.04 -0.07
N ALA A 6 22.24 -15.97 0.35
CA ALA A 6 21.42 -15.15 -0.54
C ALA A 6 22.27 -14.39 -1.54
N THR A 7 23.42 -13.87 -1.09
CA THR A 7 24.43 -13.23 -1.97
C THR A 7 24.96 -14.21 -3.01
N LEU A 8 25.31 -15.43 -2.59
CA LEU A 8 25.79 -16.48 -3.52
C LEU A 8 24.71 -16.89 -4.53
N ALA A 9 23.47 -17.05 -4.08
CA ALA A 9 22.35 -17.36 -4.98
C ALA A 9 22.14 -16.26 -6.02
N ALA A 10 22.23 -14.98 -5.63
CA ALA A 10 22.12 -13.86 -6.53
C ALA A 10 23.25 -13.77 -7.56
N LEU A 11 24.47 -14.09 -7.15
CA LEU A 11 25.66 -14.14 -8.04
C LEU A 11 25.59 -15.31 -9.02
N ASN A 12 24.96 -16.43 -8.64
CA ASN A 12 24.88 -17.65 -9.45
C ASN A 12 23.63 -17.71 -10.35
N ILE A 13 22.90 -16.60 -10.52
CA ILE A 13 21.79 -16.56 -11.48
C ILE A 13 22.35 -16.72 -12.89
N PRO A 14 21.88 -17.73 -13.68
CA PRO A 14 22.38 -17.98 -15.02
C PRO A 14 22.23 -16.79 -15.95
N ALA A 15 23.16 -16.65 -16.92
CA ALA A 15 23.14 -15.55 -17.89
C ALA A 15 21.84 -15.53 -18.72
N GLU A 16 21.31 -16.70 -19.07
CA GLU A 16 20.04 -16.86 -19.79
C GLU A 16 18.87 -16.27 -19.01
N ALA A 17 18.82 -16.49 -17.69
CA ALA A 17 17.79 -15.90 -16.83
C ALA A 17 17.91 -14.37 -16.77
N ARG A 18 19.13 -13.85 -16.71
CA ARG A 18 19.39 -12.40 -16.77
C ARG A 18 18.99 -11.81 -18.13
N LEU A 19 19.31 -12.51 -19.22
CA LEU A 19 18.91 -12.10 -20.57
C LEU A 19 17.38 -12.06 -20.71
N ALA A 20 16.68 -13.07 -20.18
CA ALA A 20 15.22 -13.09 -20.17
C ALA A 20 14.64 -11.90 -19.38
N GLN A 21 15.21 -11.60 -18.21
CA GLN A 21 14.82 -10.44 -17.39
C GLN A 21 15.05 -9.12 -18.14
N LEU A 22 16.19 -8.96 -18.81
CA LEU A 22 16.49 -7.77 -19.61
C LEU A 22 15.51 -7.59 -20.78
N ARG A 23 15.16 -8.67 -21.48
CA ARG A 23 14.18 -8.64 -22.57
C ARG A 23 12.80 -8.18 -22.09
N VAL A 24 12.33 -8.70 -20.97
CA VAL A 24 11.04 -8.29 -20.37
C VAL A 24 11.08 -6.82 -19.98
N ASN A 25 12.16 -6.36 -19.35
CA ASN A 25 12.28 -4.95 -18.94
C ASN A 25 12.41 -4.02 -20.14
N LEU A 26 13.11 -4.43 -21.19
CA LEU A 26 13.18 -3.68 -22.44
C LEU A 26 11.80 -3.52 -23.09
N GLN A 27 10.98 -4.58 -23.09
CA GLN A 27 9.62 -4.50 -23.61
C GLN A 27 8.77 -3.54 -22.77
N ARG A 28 8.81 -3.65 -21.45
CA ARG A 28 8.10 -2.73 -20.54
C ARG A 28 8.50 -1.27 -20.75
N LEU A 29 9.81 -1.02 -20.96
CA LEU A 29 10.29 0.33 -21.24
C LEU A 29 9.75 0.85 -22.59
N ARG A 30 9.71 0.01 -23.63
CA ARG A 30 9.12 0.37 -24.94
C ARG A 30 7.63 0.68 -24.78
N ASP A 31 6.90 -0.11 -24.03
CA ASP A 31 5.47 0.10 -23.77
C ASP A 31 5.25 1.43 -23.02
N LEU A 32 6.09 1.74 -22.03
CA LEU A 32 6.05 3.01 -21.32
C LEU A 32 6.35 4.19 -22.23
N LEU A 33 7.36 4.10 -23.09
CA LEU A 33 7.72 5.15 -24.05
C LEU A 33 6.65 5.36 -25.14
N ALA A 34 5.90 4.30 -25.47
CA ALA A 34 4.78 4.39 -26.42
C ALA A 34 3.53 5.06 -25.78
N MET A 35 3.48 5.17 -24.46
CA MET A 35 2.39 5.88 -23.79
C MET A 35 2.54 7.39 -24.02
N LYS A 36 1.44 8.04 -24.37
CA LYS A 36 1.37 9.50 -24.32
C LYS A 36 1.24 9.90 -22.85
N LEU A 37 2.36 10.30 -22.25
CA LEU A 37 2.39 10.87 -20.91
C LEU A 37 2.04 12.37 -20.99
N GLU A 38 1.44 12.88 -19.92
CA GLU A 38 1.20 14.31 -19.75
C GLU A 38 2.51 15.02 -19.37
N ASP A 39 2.55 16.36 -19.43
CA ASP A 39 3.74 17.13 -19.05
C ASP A 39 4.11 16.96 -17.58
N ARG A 40 3.13 16.60 -16.74
CA ARG A 40 3.32 16.35 -15.31
C ARG A 40 2.74 15.01 -14.94
N TYR A 41 3.58 14.12 -14.40
CA TYR A 41 3.17 12.81 -13.95
C TYR A 41 4.02 12.28 -12.79
N ILE A 42 3.50 11.26 -12.12
CA ILE A 42 4.22 10.48 -11.12
C ILE A 42 4.46 9.08 -11.69
N LEU A 43 5.71 8.63 -11.62
CA LEU A 43 6.12 7.28 -11.99
C LEU A 43 6.56 6.53 -10.71
N VAL A 44 5.87 5.43 -10.39
CA VAL A 44 6.27 4.54 -9.29
C VAL A 44 6.89 3.28 -9.87
N ASN A 45 8.16 3.08 -9.62
CA ASN A 45 8.87 1.85 -9.96
C ASN A 45 8.88 0.92 -8.74
N ALA A 46 7.92 -0.01 -8.68
CA ALA A 46 7.79 -0.94 -7.57
C ALA A 46 9.03 -1.84 -7.38
N ALA A 47 9.76 -2.15 -8.45
CA ALA A 47 10.95 -3.01 -8.39
C ALA A 47 12.17 -2.32 -7.77
N SER A 48 12.30 -1.00 -7.92
CA SER A 48 13.37 -0.20 -7.30
C SER A 48 12.94 0.46 -5.98
N PHE A 49 11.66 0.39 -5.62
CA PHE A 49 11.10 1.09 -4.46
C PHE A 49 11.27 2.61 -4.56
N GLU A 50 11.07 3.15 -5.75
CA GLU A 50 11.25 4.58 -6.03
C GLU A 50 10.02 5.18 -6.69
N LEU A 51 9.77 6.44 -6.34
CA LEU A 51 8.78 7.30 -6.96
C LEU A 51 9.50 8.52 -7.55
N GLU A 52 9.18 8.87 -8.77
CA GLU A 52 9.62 10.09 -9.44
C GLU A 52 8.41 10.96 -9.77
N ALA A 53 8.48 12.23 -9.38
CA ALA A 53 7.60 13.25 -9.89
C ALA A 53 8.31 13.96 -11.05
N VAL A 54 7.67 13.97 -12.21
CA VAL A 54 8.25 14.46 -13.44
C VAL A 54 7.41 15.64 -13.96
N GLU A 55 8.07 16.69 -14.36
CA GLU A 55 7.46 17.83 -15.06
C GLU A 55 8.27 18.16 -16.31
N LYS A 56 7.63 18.27 -17.47
CA LYS A 56 8.26 18.60 -18.76
C LYS A 56 9.49 17.74 -19.08
N HIS A 57 9.41 16.44 -18.78
CA HIS A 57 10.47 15.45 -18.95
C HIS A 57 11.67 15.57 -17.98
N GLU A 58 11.62 16.47 -17.01
CA GLU A 58 12.62 16.61 -15.95
C GLU A 58 12.10 15.99 -14.64
N VAL A 59 12.98 15.27 -13.93
CA VAL A 59 12.64 14.71 -12.62
C VAL A 59 12.79 15.78 -11.55
N GLU A 60 11.66 16.30 -11.08
CA GLU A 60 11.61 17.34 -10.04
C GLU A 60 11.81 16.78 -8.63
N MET A 61 11.35 15.55 -8.40
CA MET A 61 11.45 14.93 -7.09
C MET A 61 11.61 13.42 -7.22
N ARG A 62 12.43 12.84 -6.34
CA ARG A 62 12.61 11.39 -6.21
C ARG A 62 12.50 11.00 -4.75
N ASN A 63 11.61 10.04 -4.46
CA ASN A 63 11.41 9.52 -3.12
C ASN A 63 11.51 8.00 -3.09
N ARG A 64 11.91 7.45 -1.95
CA ARG A 64 11.72 6.04 -1.67
C ARG A 64 10.27 5.78 -1.29
N VAL A 65 9.75 4.62 -1.71
CA VAL A 65 8.38 4.21 -1.42
C VAL A 65 8.30 2.81 -0.84
N ILE A 66 7.27 2.57 -0.04
CA ILE A 66 6.86 1.24 0.38
C ILE A 66 5.82 0.74 -0.61
N VAL A 67 6.02 -0.47 -1.11
CA VAL A 67 5.10 -1.13 -2.04
C VAL A 67 4.63 -2.46 -1.46
N GLY A 68 3.65 -3.07 -2.10
CA GLY A 68 3.09 -4.35 -1.68
C GLY A 68 4.12 -5.48 -1.64
N LYS A 69 3.90 -6.43 -0.73
CA LYS A 69 4.72 -7.64 -0.58
C LYS A 69 4.55 -8.59 -1.79
N PRO A 70 5.46 -9.56 -2.00
CA PRO A 70 5.35 -10.50 -3.12
C PRO A 70 4.03 -11.30 -3.16
N ASP A 71 3.43 -11.58 -2.03
CA ASP A 71 2.14 -12.27 -1.87
C ASP A 71 0.92 -11.33 -1.97
N ARG A 72 1.15 -10.01 -1.87
CA ARG A 72 0.14 -8.94 -2.01
C ARG A 72 0.74 -7.76 -2.77
N GLN A 73 1.00 -7.96 -4.05
CA GLN A 73 1.73 -7.01 -4.89
C GLN A 73 0.92 -5.74 -5.15
N THR A 74 1.62 -4.62 -5.21
CA THR A 74 1.06 -3.38 -5.77
C THR A 74 0.73 -3.63 -7.25
N PRO A 75 -0.52 -3.40 -7.69
CA PRO A 75 -0.90 -3.62 -9.08
C PRO A 75 -0.25 -2.59 -10.01
N VAL A 76 -0.11 -2.95 -11.27
CA VAL A 76 0.20 -1.97 -12.31
C VAL A 76 -1.06 -1.16 -12.57
N VAL A 77 -0.98 0.13 -12.33
CA VAL A 77 -2.13 1.03 -12.46
C VAL A 77 -1.74 2.32 -13.16
N ARG A 78 -2.64 2.82 -14.00
CA ARG A 78 -2.59 4.18 -14.52
C ARG A 78 -3.84 4.92 -14.06
N ALA A 79 -3.65 5.99 -13.32
CA ALA A 79 -4.74 6.77 -12.77
C ALA A 79 -4.39 8.26 -12.73
N THR A 80 -5.41 9.10 -12.60
CA THR A 80 -5.23 10.54 -12.43
C THR A 80 -5.44 10.91 -10.98
N ILE A 81 -4.51 11.67 -10.39
CA ILE A 81 -4.67 12.25 -9.06
C ILE A 81 -5.84 13.25 -9.11
N ARG A 82 -6.80 13.11 -8.21
CA ARG A 82 -8.01 13.93 -8.14
C ARG A 82 -8.08 14.80 -6.90
N ALA A 83 -7.51 14.33 -5.78
CA ALA A 83 -7.58 15.05 -4.52
C ALA A 83 -6.40 14.72 -3.61
N LEU A 84 -6.06 15.67 -2.76
CA LEU A 84 -5.19 15.50 -1.61
C LEU A 84 -6.05 15.60 -0.35
N ASN A 85 -6.06 14.55 0.46
CA ASN A 85 -6.80 14.51 1.71
C ASN A 85 -5.80 14.65 2.86
N PHE A 86 -5.87 15.74 3.58
CA PHE A 86 -5.05 15.98 4.76
C PHE A 86 -5.73 15.42 5.99
N PHE A 87 -4.96 14.84 6.89
CA PHE A 87 -5.44 14.21 8.11
C PHE A 87 -6.58 13.20 7.85
N PRO A 88 -6.32 12.18 6.99
CA PRO A 88 -7.35 11.26 6.56
C PRO A 88 -7.78 10.33 7.69
N TYR A 89 -9.05 9.94 7.68
CA TYR A 89 -9.48 8.72 8.35
C TYR A 89 -8.98 7.51 7.56
N TRP A 90 -8.38 6.53 8.22
CA TRP A 90 -8.11 5.25 7.58
C TRP A 90 -9.33 4.32 7.76
N ARG A 91 -10.03 4.09 6.69
CA ARG A 91 -11.07 3.07 6.59
C ARG A 91 -10.41 1.77 6.24
N VAL A 92 -10.23 0.89 7.23
CA VAL A 92 -9.49 -0.36 7.05
C VAL A 92 -10.19 -1.23 6.02
N PRO A 93 -9.52 -1.61 4.92
CA PRO A 93 -10.09 -2.54 3.93
C PRO A 93 -10.44 -3.87 4.57
N GLU A 94 -11.50 -4.52 4.09
CA GLU A 94 -11.97 -5.79 4.63
C GLU A 94 -10.89 -6.89 4.56
N SER A 95 -10.11 -6.92 3.48
CA SER A 95 -8.98 -7.83 3.35
C SER A 95 -7.91 -7.63 4.43
N VAL A 96 -7.59 -6.37 4.77
CA VAL A 96 -6.64 -6.04 5.83
C VAL A 96 -7.23 -6.36 7.20
N ALA A 97 -8.53 -6.08 7.41
CA ALA A 97 -9.21 -6.43 8.64
C ALA A 97 -9.15 -7.94 8.92
N ASN A 98 -9.49 -8.75 7.92
CA ASN A 98 -9.55 -10.20 8.06
C ASN A 98 -8.18 -10.89 8.10
N LEU A 99 -7.22 -10.42 7.31
CA LEU A 99 -5.92 -11.09 7.17
C LEU A 99 -4.87 -10.60 8.16
N ASP A 100 -4.97 -9.36 8.62
CA ASP A 100 -3.95 -8.75 9.48
C ASP A 100 -4.50 -8.34 10.85
N LEU A 101 -5.60 -7.57 10.88
CA LEU A 101 -6.10 -6.93 12.09
C LEU A 101 -6.72 -7.93 13.07
N ILE A 102 -7.73 -8.70 12.63
CA ILE A 102 -8.43 -9.67 13.49
C ILE A 102 -7.48 -10.75 14.02
N PRO A 103 -6.60 -11.38 13.22
CA PRO A 103 -5.60 -12.29 13.74
C PRO A 103 -4.64 -11.68 14.77
N ARG A 104 -4.36 -10.38 14.67
CA ARG A 104 -3.54 -9.67 15.65
C ARG A 104 -4.27 -9.43 16.95
N LEU A 105 -5.56 -9.08 16.90
CA LEU A 105 -6.40 -8.91 18.09
C LEU A 105 -6.49 -10.15 18.97
N LEU A 106 -6.45 -11.34 18.36
CA LEU A 106 -6.44 -12.61 19.09
C LEU A 106 -5.18 -12.81 19.92
N LYS A 107 -4.08 -12.13 19.58
CA LYS A 107 -2.78 -12.21 20.27
C LYS A 107 -2.55 -11.01 21.18
N GLU A 108 -3.05 -9.84 20.77
CA GLU A 108 -2.85 -8.56 21.44
C GLU A 108 -4.20 -7.85 21.64
N PRO A 109 -5.01 -8.19 22.66
CA PRO A 109 -6.37 -7.64 22.84
C PRO A 109 -6.43 -6.11 22.95
N GLY A 110 -5.36 -5.47 23.43
CA GLY A 110 -5.27 -4.00 23.52
C GLY A 110 -4.85 -3.28 22.23
N TYR A 111 -4.62 -4.01 21.13
CA TYR A 111 -4.06 -3.44 19.90
C TYR A 111 -4.91 -2.32 19.30
N LEU A 112 -6.24 -2.51 19.25
CA LEU A 112 -7.14 -1.48 18.69
C LEU A 112 -7.07 -0.16 19.46
N GLN A 113 -7.02 -0.23 20.78
CA GLN A 113 -6.93 0.95 21.64
C GLN A 113 -5.57 1.65 21.45
N HIS A 114 -4.49 0.88 21.41
CA HIS A 114 -3.15 1.40 21.17
C HIS A 114 -3.05 2.13 19.82
N GLU A 115 -3.60 1.55 18.77
CA GLU A 115 -3.56 2.10 17.41
C GLU A 115 -4.71 3.10 17.14
N GLN A 116 -5.54 3.42 18.13
CA GLN A 116 -6.69 4.31 17.99
C GLN A 116 -7.67 3.89 16.87
N ILE A 117 -7.85 2.58 16.72
CA ILE A 117 -8.78 2.00 15.75
C ILE A 117 -10.13 1.75 16.42
N ARG A 118 -11.17 2.36 15.90
CA ARG A 118 -12.56 2.18 16.34
C ARG A 118 -13.22 1.04 15.61
N VAL A 119 -14.09 0.32 16.30
CA VAL A 119 -14.96 -0.71 15.73
C VAL A 119 -16.35 -0.13 15.55
N LEU A 120 -16.88 -0.19 14.34
CA LEU A 120 -18.17 0.39 13.96
C LEU A 120 -19.05 -0.72 13.37
N THR A 121 -20.36 -0.56 13.44
CA THR A 121 -21.31 -1.52 12.85
C THR A 121 -21.95 -0.97 11.57
N GLY A 122 -22.15 -1.87 10.60
CA GLY A 122 -22.85 -1.60 9.36
C GLY A 122 -22.05 -0.74 8.37
N SER A 123 -21.57 0.44 8.78
CA SER A 123 -20.83 1.37 7.93
C SER A 123 -19.68 2.04 8.69
N PHE A 124 -18.79 2.72 7.94
CA PHE A 124 -17.70 3.52 8.54
C PHE A 124 -18.17 4.77 9.31
N ASN A 125 -19.45 5.09 9.25
CA ASN A 125 -20.11 6.14 10.03
C ASN A 125 -21.19 5.56 10.96
N GLY A 126 -21.22 4.23 11.13
CA GLY A 126 -22.15 3.54 12.01
C GLY A 126 -21.83 3.71 13.50
N PRO A 127 -22.70 3.18 14.36
CA PRO A 127 -22.45 3.19 15.79
C PRO A 127 -21.16 2.49 16.17
N GLU A 128 -20.43 3.07 17.12
CA GLU A 128 -19.25 2.45 17.71
C GLU A 128 -19.65 1.32 18.68
N VAL A 129 -18.91 0.24 18.64
CA VAL A 129 -19.07 -0.90 19.54
C VAL A 129 -17.84 -1.05 20.42
N ASP A 130 -18.06 -1.46 21.65
CA ASP A 130 -16.98 -1.79 22.55
C ASP A 130 -16.25 -3.05 22.06
N ALA A 131 -15.03 -2.85 21.59
CA ALA A 131 -14.18 -3.93 21.07
C ALA A 131 -13.86 -5.01 22.13
N THR A 132 -13.91 -4.67 23.41
CA THR A 132 -13.65 -5.60 24.52
C THR A 132 -14.82 -6.55 24.79
N ALA A 133 -16.02 -6.18 24.34
CA ALA A 133 -17.22 -7.00 24.45
C ALA A 133 -17.38 -8.00 23.29
N ILE A 134 -16.50 -7.95 22.28
CA ILE A 134 -16.59 -8.82 21.10
C ILE A 134 -15.73 -10.08 21.32
N ASP A 135 -16.35 -11.25 21.17
CA ASP A 135 -15.61 -12.51 21.05
C ASP A 135 -15.04 -12.66 19.63
N TRP A 136 -13.82 -12.18 19.45
CA TRP A 136 -13.11 -12.19 18.15
C TRP A 136 -12.90 -13.57 17.54
N ARG A 137 -13.09 -14.65 18.31
CA ARG A 137 -12.95 -16.04 17.81
C ARG A 137 -14.22 -16.57 17.19
N ASN A 138 -15.37 -16.20 17.77
CA ASN A 138 -16.64 -16.84 17.46
C ASN A 138 -17.67 -15.85 16.88
N SER A 139 -17.42 -14.53 16.95
CA SER A 139 -18.37 -13.53 16.44
C SER A 139 -18.31 -13.41 14.92
N ASP A 140 -19.47 -13.16 14.30
CA ASP A 140 -19.55 -12.76 12.90
C ASP A 140 -19.05 -11.31 12.76
N THR A 141 -17.85 -11.17 12.19
CA THR A 141 -17.21 -9.87 11.97
C THR A 141 -17.57 -9.22 10.64
N SER A 142 -18.39 -9.85 9.80
CA SER A 142 -18.73 -9.37 8.45
C SER A 142 -19.42 -8.00 8.43
N LYS A 143 -20.15 -7.66 9.50
CA LYS A 143 -20.85 -6.40 9.69
C LYS A 143 -20.02 -5.33 10.41
N LEU A 144 -18.83 -5.69 10.88
CA LEU A 144 -17.93 -4.75 11.53
C LEU A 144 -17.11 -3.97 10.52
N ARG A 145 -16.83 -2.73 10.86
CA ARG A 145 -15.96 -1.83 10.10
C ARG A 145 -14.93 -1.26 11.06
N PHE A 146 -13.71 -1.16 10.60
CA PHE A 146 -12.60 -0.65 11.38
C PHE A 146 -12.17 0.69 10.80
N ARG A 147 -12.09 1.69 11.65
CA ARG A 147 -11.68 3.05 11.25
C ARG A 147 -10.65 3.59 12.23
N GLN A 148 -9.51 4.01 11.71
CA GLN A 148 -8.52 4.73 12.51
C GLN A 148 -8.73 6.23 12.35
N ASP A 149 -8.71 6.94 13.46
CA ASP A 149 -8.88 8.38 13.49
C ASP A 149 -7.61 9.09 12.95
N PRO A 150 -7.72 10.32 12.44
CA PRO A 150 -6.57 11.13 12.06
C PRO A 150 -5.61 11.32 13.24
N GLY A 151 -4.32 11.27 12.97
CA GLY A 151 -3.31 11.48 14.00
C GLY A 151 -1.93 10.98 13.59
N PRO A 152 -0.92 11.19 14.45
CA PRO A 152 0.47 10.80 14.15
C PRO A 152 0.68 9.29 13.98
N GLN A 153 -0.23 8.47 14.51
CA GLN A 153 -0.18 7.00 14.40
C GLN A 153 -1.07 6.47 13.28
N ASN A 154 -1.75 7.35 12.51
CA ASN A 154 -2.62 6.90 11.43
C ASN A 154 -1.80 6.21 10.34
N ALA A 155 -2.20 5.00 9.94
CA ALA A 155 -1.50 4.21 8.94
C ALA A 155 -1.35 4.90 7.57
N LEU A 156 -2.18 5.92 7.29
CA LEU A 156 -2.09 6.73 6.08
C LEU A 156 -1.23 8.00 6.25
N GLY A 157 -0.62 8.18 7.43
CA GLY A 157 0.12 9.39 7.77
C GLY A 157 -0.73 10.66 7.70
N LEU A 158 -0.12 11.77 7.30
CA LEU A 158 -0.77 13.07 7.26
C LEU A 158 -1.51 13.36 5.96
N VAL A 159 -1.16 12.65 4.87
CA VAL A 159 -1.71 12.93 3.53
C VAL A 159 -2.03 11.64 2.79
N ARG A 160 -3.23 11.58 2.24
CA ARG A 160 -3.65 10.57 1.26
C ARG A 160 -3.88 11.26 -0.09
N ILE A 161 -3.29 10.69 -1.13
CA ILE A 161 -3.37 11.17 -2.51
C ILE A 161 -4.35 10.27 -3.26
N ASP A 162 -5.54 10.79 -3.55
CA ASP A 162 -6.61 10.05 -4.20
C ASP A 162 -6.41 10.00 -5.72
N MET A 163 -6.40 8.80 -6.24
CA MET A 163 -6.29 8.50 -7.66
C MET A 163 -7.28 7.36 -8.02
N PRO A 164 -8.57 7.65 -8.27
CA PRO A 164 -9.57 6.64 -8.49
C PRO A 164 -9.18 5.63 -9.56
N ASN A 165 -9.26 4.34 -9.23
CA ASN A 165 -8.92 3.21 -10.09
C ASN A 165 -9.68 1.94 -9.66
N GLU A 166 -9.72 0.94 -10.53
CA GLU A 166 -10.43 -0.32 -10.29
C GLU A 166 -9.89 -1.16 -9.13
N HIS A 167 -8.62 -0.96 -8.76
CA HIS A 167 -7.97 -1.69 -7.65
C HIS A 167 -8.19 -1.02 -6.29
N GLY A 168 -8.75 0.18 -6.24
CA GLY A 168 -8.96 0.95 -5.01
C GLY A 168 -7.66 1.33 -4.30
N VAL A 169 -6.53 1.37 -5.02
CA VAL A 169 -5.24 1.79 -4.47
C VAL A 169 -5.06 3.30 -4.54
N TYR A 170 -4.27 3.83 -3.63
CA TYR A 170 -3.92 5.25 -3.54
C TYR A 170 -2.51 5.37 -2.96
N MET A 171 -1.89 6.54 -3.13
CA MET A 171 -0.64 6.85 -2.47
C MET A 171 -0.95 7.54 -1.13
N HIS A 172 -0.09 7.36 -0.15
CA HIS A 172 -0.23 8.00 1.15
C HIS A 172 1.13 8.12 1.85
N ASP A 173 1.16 9.00 2.84
CA ASP A 173 2.27 9.12 3.76
C ASP A 173 2.32 7.91 4.73
N THR A 174 3.39 7.81 5.51
CA THR A 174 3.53 6.80 6.58
C THR A 174 3.88 7.50 7.89
N PRO A 175 3.40 6.99 9.04
CA PRO A 175 3.80 7.53 10.35
C PRO A 175 5.28 7.31 10.64
#